data_4a558793db1c4194c687c7b3f75cb93e
#
_entry.id   4a558793db1c4194c687c7b3f75cb93e
#
_cell.length_a   1.000
_cell.length_b   1.000
_cell.length_c   1.000
_cell.angle_alpha   90.00
_cell.angle_beta   90.00
_cell.angle_gamma   90.00
#
_symmetry.space_group_name_H-M   'P 1'
#
loop_
_entity.id
_entity.type
_entity.pdbx_description
1 polymer ?
#
loop_
_entity_poly.entity_id
_entity_poly.type
_entity_poly.pdbx_seq_one_letter_code
_entity_poly.pdbx_strand_id
1 'polypeptide(L)'
;MRAFPFLLIILFSVSNLSCQTPNQTKEGTEFIKGVYGNPATLLKAGYRFDSLGMNAVFVRSISLNPDFYNTAKEQGVKVFVEFPTLNGKEYLKDHPDAWPINEKGEQSPPADWFIGICPTHEGFKAYRERQLREILDNYAVDGIFLDYVHWHAQFETTEPILPETCFCNRCTGKFGEGTQQKIQGESISEKATFILSHHDKTWRKWRSEILNGWIEDMGSILKKQQPEAKLGVFYCSWFPEDYDSALYRNLGIDPVGIAERADVLSPMLFHHMKGRPTAWVGEYTDWLGKTIHIEKPKKTLIWPIVQAHNNPGIVSPDEFRQVMIEGSKSPSSGIMMFSDHSLVSEPEKMEVMKKIYSEIEIEKEGH
;
A
#
# COMPACT_ATOMS: atom_id res chain seq x y z
N MET A 1 -44.05 -11.12 -85.51
CA MET A 1 -44.55 -11.21 -84.14
C MET A 1 -43.35 -11.34 -83.27
N ARG A 2 -42.96 -10.28 -82.56
CA ARG A 2 -41.78 -10.22 -81.70
C ARG A 2 -42.27 -10.16 -80.21
N ALA A 3 -41.95 -11.15 -79.41
CA ALA A 3 -42.26 -11.20 -77.98
C ALA A 3 -41.24 -10.39 -77.21
N PHE A 4 -41.72 -9.45 -76.38
CA PHE A 4 -40.87 -8.75 -75.34
C PHE A 4 -40.90 -9.53 -74.02
N PRO A 5 -39.77 -9.73 -73.34
CA PRO A 5 -39.82 -10.25 -72.02
C PRO A 5 -39.93 -9.12 -70.96
N PHE A 6 -40.86 -9.29 -70.04
CA PHE A 6 -41.04 -8.45 -68.88
C PHE A 6 -39.88 -8.70 -67.87
N LEU A 7 -39.17 -7.64 -67.54
CA LEU A 7 -38.12 -7.68 -66.50
C LEU A 7 -38.72 -7.32 -65.11
N LEU A 8 -38.78 -8.30 -64.25
CA LEU A 8 -39.25 -8.13 -62.82
C LEU A 8 -38.12 -7.60 -61.97
N ILE A 9 -38.21 -6.32 -61.61
CA ILE A 9 -37.24 -5.71 -60.64
C ILE A 9 -37.71 -6.02 -59.21
N ILE A 10 -36.97 -6.89 -58.50
CA ILE A 10 -37.17 -7.15 -57.11
C ILE A 10 -36.34 -6.13 -56.33
N LEU A 11 -37.00 -5.18 -55.66
CA LEU A 11 -36.39 -4.23 -54.72
C LEU A 11 -36.09 -4.95 -53.41
N PHE A 12 -34.82 -5.23 -53.14
CA PHE A 12 -34.34 -5.64 -51.80
C PHE A 12 -34.25 -4.41 -50.90
N SER A 13 -35.17 -4.31 -49.96
CA SER A 13 -35.05 -3.36 -48.84
C SER A 13 -33.95 -3.82 -47.90
N VAL A 14 -32.81 -3.16 -47.94
CA VAL A 14 -31.73 -3.36 -46.95
C VAL A 14 -32.13 -2.62 -45.68
N SER A 15 -32.63 -3.36 -44.69
CA SER A 15 -32.84 -2.85 -43.35
C SER A 15 -31.46 -2.66 -42.69
N ASN A 16 -31.02 -1.40 -42.56
CA ASN A 16 -29.87 -1.05 -41.75
C ASN A 16 -30.19 -1.38 -40.29
N LEU A 17 -29.73 -2.56 -39.81
CA LEU A 17 -29.59 -2.82 -38.38
C LEU A 17 -28.43 -1.95 -37.87
N SER A 18 -28.77 -0.80 -37.30
CA SER A 18 -27.85 0.01 -36.53
C SER A 18 -27.44 -0.81 -35.28
N CYS A 19 -26.28 -1.40 -35.34
CA CYS A 19 -25.63 -1.96 -34.15
C CYS A 19 -25.28 -0.78 -33.24
N GLN A 20 -26.16 -0.47 -32.30
CA GLN A 20 -25.82 0.44 -31.20
C GLN A 20 -24.73 -0.22 -30.41
N THR A 21 -23.49 0.24 -30.59
CA THR A 21 -22.40 -0.02 -29.62
C THR A 21 -22.89 0.44 -28.25
N PRO A 22 -22.77 -0.40 -27.20
CA PRO A 22 -23.08 0.06 -25.86
C PRO A 22 -22.22 1.30 -25.59
N ASN A 23 -22.88 2.38 -25.16
CA ASN A 23 -22.21 3.54 -24.60
C ASN A 23 -21.21 3.02 -23.57
N GLN A 24 -19.92 3.12 -23.86
CA GLN A 24 -18.88 3.08 -22.84
C GLN A 24 -19.09 4.34 -22.00
N THR A 25 -19.89 4.22 -20.96
CA THR A 25 -19.83 5.13 -19.82
C THR A 25 -18.37 5.16 -19.41
N LYS A 26 -17.76 6.35 -19.42
CA LYS A 26 -16.48 6.58 -18.76
C LYS A 26 -16.70 6.13 -17.31
N GLU A 27 -16.25 4.92 -16.97
CA GLU A 27 -16.20 4.45 -15.59
C GLU A 27 -15.32 5.43 -14.82
N GLY A 28 -15.95 6.37 -14.15
CA GLY A 28 -15.29 7.13 -13.08
C GLY A 28 -14.79 6.11 -12.06
N THR A 29 -13.50 6.11 -11.80
CA THR A 29 -12.92 5.19 -10.81
C THR A 29 -13.65 5.39 -9.49
N GLU A 30 -14.31 4.35 -8.98
CA GLU A 30 -15.04 4.39 -7.70
C GLU A 30 -14.11 4.86 -6.58
N PHE A 31 -14.57 5.79 -5.75
CA PHE A 31 -13.82 6.27 -4.60
C PHE A 31 -13.86 5.21 -3.48
N ILE A 32 -12.70 4.78 -3.02
CA ILE A 32 -12.61 3.75 -1.97
C ILE A 32 -12.88 4.37 -0.61
N LYS A 33 -13.81 3.76 0.13
CA LYS A 33 -14.24 4.13 1.48
C LYS A 33 -14.00 2.94 2.40
N GLY A 34 -12.86 2.92 3.11
CA GLY A 34 -12.38 1.71 3.77
C GLY A 34 -12.01 1.86 5.24
N VAL A 35 -11.82 0.72 5.89
CA VAL A 35 -11.22 0.60 7.22
C VAL A 35 -10.10 -0.45 7.17
N TYR A 36 -9.01 -0.16 7.89
CA TYR A 36 -7.85 -1.04 7.99
C TYR A 36 -7.66 -1.58 9.41
N GLY A 37 -7.26 -2.86 9.52
CA GLY A 37 -6.92 -3.55 10.74
C GLY A 37 -7.48 -4.96 10.80
N ASN A 38 -8.45 -5.20 11.70
CA ASN A 38 -9.23 -6.44 11.77
C ASN A 38 -10.73 -6.13 11.66
N PRO A 39 -11.25 -5.82 10.47
CA PRO A 39 -12.63 -5.37 10.28
C PRO A 39 -13.71 -6.35 10.79
N ALA A 40 -13.37 -7.62 11.05
CA ALA A 40 -14.26 -8.56 11.73
C ALA A 40 -14.71 -8.08 13.11
N THR A 41 -14.00 -7.15 13.73
CA THR A 41 -14.39 -6.49 15.00
C THR A 41 -15.70 -5.72 14.84
N LEU A 42 -15.91 -5.04 13.70
CA LEU A 42 -17.15 -4.36 13.38
C LEU A 42 -18.33 -5.34 13.26
N LEU A 43 -18.14 -6.46 12.58
CA LEU A 43 -19.16 -7.51 12.45
C LEU A 43 -19.52 -8.11 13.81
N LYS A 44 -18.53 -8.37 14.67
CA LYS A 44 -18.74 -8.86 16.05
C LYS A 44 -19.51 -7.87 16.92
N ALA A 45 -19.35 -6.56 16.67
CA ALA A 45 -20.11 -5.51 17.33
C ALA A 45 -21.51 -5.30 16.74
N GLY A 46 -21.92 -6.11 15.75
CA GLY A 46 -23.25 -6.09 15.14
C GLY A 46 -23.41 -5.09 13.98
N TYR A 47 -22.33 -4.48 13.51
CA TYR A 47 -22.38 -3.57 12.35
C TYR A 47 -22.29 -4.33 11.04
N ARG A 48 -22.87 -3.78 9.99
CA ARG A 48 -22.70 -4.19 8.60
C ARG A 48 -21.85 -3.15 7.88
N PHE A 49 -20.93 -3.56 7.04
CA PHE A 49 -20.04 -2.64 6.29
C PHE A 49 -20.81 -1.69 5.38
N ASP A 50 -21.77 -2.22 4.63
CA ASP A 50 -22.65 -1.45 3.75
C ASP A 50 -23.43 -0.36 4.50
N SER A 51 -23.95 -0.68 5.69
CA SER A 51 -24.68 0.27 6.53
C SER A 51 -23.80 1.37 7.14
N LEU A 52 -22.48 1.18 7.12
CA LEU A 52 -21.49 2.17 7.53
C LEU A 52 -21.01 3.05 6.36
N GLY A 53 -21.58 2.88 5.16
CA GLY A 53 -21.17 3.61 3.96
C GLY A 53 -19.79 3.14 3.40
N MET A 54 -19.32 1.99 3.85
CA MET A 54 -18.05 1.40 3.37
C MET A 54 -18.28 0.61 2.08
N ASN A 55 -17.32 0.69 1.17
CA ASN A 55 -17.27 -0.17 -0.03
C ASN A 55 -15.99 -1.02 -0.07
N ALA A 56 -15.13 -0.92 0.96
CA ALA A 56 -13.89 -1.68 1.05
C ALA A 56 -13.51 -2.00 2.50
N VAL A 57 -12.81 -3.11 2.68
CA VAL A 57 -12.12 -3.48 3.92
C VAL A 57 -10.67 -3.82 3.61
N PHE A 58 -9.76 -3.41 4.49
CA PHE A 58 -8.33 -3.71 4.43
C PHE A 58 -7.99 -4.59 5.63
N VAL A 59 -7.94 -5.89 5.41
CA VAL A 59 -7.77 -6.90 6.46
C VAL A 59 -6.34 -7.40 6.51
N ARG A 60 -5.79 -7.51 7.72
CA ARG A 60 -4.49 -8.17 7.91
C ARG A 60 -4.57 -9.63 7.43
N SER A 61 -3.57 -10.09 6.70
CA SER A 61 -3.51 -11.46 6.18
C SER A 61 -3.70 -12.53 7.27
N ILE A 62 -3.17 -12.27 8.47
CA ILE A 62 -3.35 -13.16 9.64
C ILE A 62 -4.80 -13.22 10.17
N SER A 63 -5.62 -12.22 9.86
CA SER A 63 -7.03 -12.12 10.29
C SER A 63 -8.00 -12.57 9.19
N LEU A 64 -7.51 -12.79 7.98
CA LEU A 64 -8.32 -13.25 6.85
C LEU A 64 -8.73 -14.70 7.07
N ASN A 65 -10.02 -14.98 6.96
CA ASN A 65 -10.58 -16.32 7.05
C ASN A 65 -11.85 -16.41 6.18
N PRO A 66 -12.34 -17.64 5.87
CA PRO A 66 -13.48 -17.83 4.97
C PRO A 66 -14.77 -17.13 5.43
N ASP A 67 -15.09 -17.16 6.71
CA ASP A 67 -16.32 -16.57 7.24
C ASP A 67 -16.32 -15.05 7.07
N PHE A 68 -15.22 -14.40 7.42
CA PHE A 68 -15.04 -12.96 7.21
C PHE A 68 -15.10 -12.60 5.73
N TYR A 69 -14.35 -13.33 4.89
CA TYR A 69 -14.29 -13.07 3.45
C TYR A 69 -15.67 -13.17 2.80
N ASN A 70 -16.39 -14.26 3.05
CA ASN A 70 -17.72 -14.48 2.50
C ASN A 70 -18.70 -13.40 2.96
N THR A 71 -18.70 -13.08 4.26
CA THR A 71 -19.56 -12.02 4.80
C THR A 71 -19.28 -10.66 4.16
N ALA A 72 -18.02 -10.31 3.93
CA ALA A 72 -17.65 -9.07 3.26
C ALA A 72 -18.14 -9.05 1.80
N LYS A 73 -17.93 -10.14 1.06
CA LYS A 73 -18.39 -10.24 -0.34
C LYS A 73 -19.92 -10.24 -0.45
N GLU A 74 -20.64 -10.89 0.46
CA GLU A 74 -22.11 -10.86 0.53
C GLU A 74 -22.67 -9.45 0.79
N GLN A 75 -21.91 -8.61 1.47
CA GLN A 75 -22.26 -7.20 1.69
C GLN A 75 -21.80 -6.28 0.55
N GLY A 76 -21.24 -6.83 -0.53
CA GLY A 76 -20.82 -6.07 -1.72
C GLY A 76 -19.56 -5.23 -1.52
N VAL A 77 -18.78 -5.45 -0.45
CA VAL A 77 -17.56 -4.68 -0.21
C VAL A 77 -16.32 -5.37 -0.80
N LYS A 78 -15.39 -4.57 -1.26
CA LYS A 78 -14.09 -5.03 -1.75
C LYS A 78 -13.23 -5.50 -0.59
N VAL A 79 -12.48 -6.59 -0.80
CA VAL A 79 -11.57 -7.16 0.19
C VAL A 79 -10.13 -6.96 -0.28
N PHE A 80 -9.43 -6.04 0.35
CA PHE A 80 -7.99 -5.83 0.21
C PHE A 80 -7.26 -6.47 1.39
N VAL A 81 -6.17 -7.16 1.11
CA VAL A 81 -5.40 -7.89 2.13
C VAL A 81 -4.07 -7.19 2.38
N GLU A 82 -3.84 -6.77 3.62
CA GLU A 82 -2.51 -6.34 4.05
C GLU A 82 -1.58 -7.55 4.13
N PHE A 83 -0.40 -7.42 3.52
CA PHE A 83 0.62 -8.44 3.48
C PHE A 83 1.92 -7.94 4.10
N PRO A 84 2.37 -8.54 5.26
CA PRO A 84 3.51 -8.04 6.04
C PRO A 84 4.84 -8.43 5.38
N THR A 85 5.23 -7.74 4.32
CA THR A 85 6.31 -8.10 3.39
C THR A 85 7.63 -8.37 4.07
N LEU A 86 8.19 -7.40 4.81
CA LEU A 86 9.51 -7.52 5.45
C LEU A 86 9.45 -7.59 7.00
N ASN A 87 8.28 -7.86 7.58
CA ASN A 87 8.17 -8.19 9.00
C ASN A 87 8.43 -9.68 9.23
N GLY A 88 9.49 -10.03 9.93
CA GLY A 88 9.97 -11.41 10.02
C GLY A 88 10.01 -12.01 11.41
N LYS A 89 9.26 -11.48 12.38
CA LYS A 89 9.31 -11.88 13.79
C LYS A 89 9.27 -13.41 14.00
N GLU A 90 8.38 -14.10 13.30
CA GLU A 90 8.27 -15.56 13.43
C GLU A 90 9.40 -16.30 12.69
N TYR A 91 9.76 -15.83 11.51
CA TYR A 91 10.81 -16.44 10.69
C TYR A 91 12.20 -16.40 11.36
N LEU A 92 12.50 -15.32 12.06
CA LEU A 92 13.78 -15.14 12.76
C LEU A 92 14.04 -16.12 13.91
N LYS A 93 13.01 -16.79 14.45
CA LYS A 93 13.17 -17.81 15.49
C LYS A 93 14.03 -18.97 14.99
N ASP A 94 13.84 -19.35 13.73
CA ASP A 94 14.54 -20.49 13.11
C ASP A 94 15.66 -20.05 12.15
N HIS A 95 15.71 -18.76 11.79
CA HIS A 95 16.65 -18.20 10.80
C HIS A 95 17.32 -16.92 11.30
N PRO A 96 18.17 -17.01 12.35
CA PRO A 96 18.83 -15.84 12.94
C PRO A 96 19.79 -15.13 11.98
N ASP A 97 20.24 -15.78 10.89
CA ASP A 97 21.08 -15.22 9.83
C ASP A 97 20.31 -14.21 8.94
N ALA A 98 18.99 -14.17 9.06
CA ALA A 98 18.15 -13.18 8.40
C ALA A 98 18.01 -11.86 9.17
N TRP A 99 18.58 -11.76 10.38
CA TRP A 99 18.54 -10.56 11.21
C TRP A 99 19.24 -9.38 10.52
N PRO A 100 18.66 -8.18 10.49
CA PRO A 100 19.35 -7.00 9.94
C PRO A 100 20.49 -6.56 10.86
N ILE A 101 21.64 -6.32 10.26
CA ILE A 101 22.88 -5.93 10.96
C ILE A 101 23.13 -4.45 10.71
N ASN A 102 23.37 -3.68 11.76
CA ASN A 102 23.67 -2.27 11.68
C ASN A 102 25.12 -1.98 11.25
N GLU A 103 25.46 -0.70 11.12
CA GLU A 103 26.78 -0.21 10.70
C GLU A 103 27.92 -0.55 11.70
N LYS A 104 27.55 -0.94 12.93
CA LYS A 104 28.51 -1.37 13.96
C LYS A 104 28.77 -2.87 13.95
N GLY A 105 28.04 -3.62 13.14
CA GLY A 105 28.10 -5.08 13.10
C GLY A 105 27.19 -5.77 14.14
N GLU A 106 26.25 -5.05 14.71
CA GLU A 106 25.32 -5.53 15.73
C GLU A 106 23.95 -5.85 15.11
N GLN A 107 23.20 -6.74 15.75
CA GLN A 107 21.80 -6.95 15.41
C GLN A 107 20.98 -5.68 15.73
N SER A 108 20.18 -5.23 14.78
CA SER A 108 19.31 -4.08 14.99
C SER A 108 18.22 -4.40 16.02
N PRO A 109 17.91 -3.47 16.95
CA PRO A 109 16.91 -3.72 17.98
C PRO A 109 15.51 -3.88 17.37
N PRO A 110 14.70 -4.85 17.83
CA PRO A 110 13.32 -4.99 17.39
C PRO A 110 12.43 -3.86 17.95
N ALA A 111 11.36 -3.53 17.25
CA ALA A 111 10.21 -2.87 17.84
C ALA A 111 9.30 -3.89 18.55
N ASP A 112 8.34 -3.44 19.36
CA ASP A 112 7.45 -4.33 20.09
C ASP A 112 6.65 -5.28 19.19
N TRP A 113 6.15 -4.75 18.06
CA TRP A 113 5.33 -5.49 17.09
C TRP A 113 6.07 -5.87 15.81
N PHE A 114 7.24 -5.29 15.54
CA PHE A 114 7.95 -5.39 14.27
C PHE A 114 9.40 -5.79 14.47
N ILE A 115 9.83 -6.77 13.71
CA ILE A 115 11.25 -7.06 13.48
C ILE A 115 11.46 -7.15 11.98
N GLY A 116 12.18 -6.18 11.42
CA GLY A 116 12.56 -6.21 10.02
C GLY A 116 13.47 -7.39 9.72
N ILE A 117 13.37 -7.88 8.51
CA ILE A 117 14.27 -8.90 7.95
C ILE A 117 15.30 -8.21 7.06
N CYS A 118 16.48 -8.82 6.93
CA CYS A 118 17.42 -8.45 5.88
C CYS A 118 16.76 -8.65 4.50
N PRO A 119 16.47 -7.57 3.72
CA PRO A 119 15.72 -7.69 2.47
C PRO A 119 16.40 -8.52 1.38
N THR A 120 17.69 -8.83 1.53
CA THR A 120 18.43 -9.69 0.58
C THR A 120 18.44 -11.16 0.98
N HIS A 121 17.69 -11.56 2.00
CA HIS A 121 17.62 -12.95 2.44
C HIS A 121 16.70 -13.78 1.54
N GLU A 122 17.27 -14.61 0.69
CA GLU A 122 16.55 -15.38 -0.33
C GLU A 122 15.56 -16.39 0.23
N GLY A 123 15.93 -17.08 1.31
CA GLY A 123 15.02 -18.01 2.00
C GLY A 123 13.76 -17.32 2.56
N PHE A 124 13.91 -16.09 3.08
CA PHE A 124 12.77 -15.30 3.51
C PHE A 124 11.90 -14.85 2.34
N LYS A 125 12.51 -14.46 1.23
CA LYS A 125 11.77 -14.11 0.01
C LYS A 125 10.91 -15.27 -0.46
N ALA A 126 11.49 -16.45 -0.61
CA ALA A 126 10.77 -17.66 -0.98
C ALA A 126 9.66 -18.03 0.02
N TYR A 127 9.88 -17.80 1.32
CA TYR A 127 8.86 -17.98 2.36
C TYR A 127 7.66 -17.03 2.15
N ARG A 128 7.91 -15.72 1.89
CA ARG A 128 6.85 -14.74 1.65
C ARG A 128 6.10 -14.99 0.34
N GLU A 129 6.80 -15.37 -0.71
CA GLU A 129 6.16 -15.73 -1.98
C GLU A 129 5.18 -16.90 -1.83
N ARG A 130 5.54 -17.93 -1.05
CA ARG A 130 4.62 -19.03 -0.77
C ARG A 130 3.37 -18.55 -0.02
N GLN A 131 3.53 -17.74 1.02
CA GLN A 131 2.39 -17.20 1.78
C GLN A 131 1.47 -16.35 0.91
N LEU A 132 2.02 -15.53 0.01
CA LEU A 132 1.22 -14.76 -0.91
C LEU A 132 0.41 -15.67 -1.85
N ARG A 133 1.04 -16.70 -2.42
CA ARG A 133 0.34 -17.69 -3.27
C ARG A 133 -0.78 -18.40 -2.51
N GLU A 134 -0.55 -18.82 -1.26
CA GLU A 134 -1.57 -19.44 -0.42
C GLU A 134 -2.80 -18.55 -0.21
N ILE A 135 -2.61 -17.24 -0.03
CA ILE A 135 -3.72 -16.28 0.06
C ILE A 135 -4.48 -16.25 -1.27
N LEU A 136 -3.77 -16.10 -2.38
CA LEU A 136 -4.35 -15.96 -3.71
C LEU A 136 -5.02 -17.26 -4.22
N ASP A 137 -4.56 -18.41 -3.78
CA ASP A 137 -5.16 -19.71 -4.10
C ASP A 137 -6.50 -19.94 -3.35
N ASN A 138 -6.64 -19.34 -2.15
CA ASN A 138 -7.81 -19.51 -1.30
C ASN A 138 -8.87 -18.42 -1.44
N TYR A 139 -8.49 -17.21 -1.88
CA TYR A 139 -9.38 -16.04 -1.91
C TYR A 139 -9.23 -15.24 -3.22
N ALA A 140 -10.36 -14.94 -3.86
CA ALA A 140 -10.40 -13.97 -4.97
C ALA A 140 -10.45 -12.54 -4.40
N VAL A 141 -9.28 -11.99 -4.05
CA VAL A 141 -9.16 -10.68 -3.41
C VAL A 141 -9.24 -9.54 -4.43
N ASP A 142 -9.68 -8.36 -3.99
CA ASP A 142 -9.71 -7.16 -4.83
C ASP A 142 -8.32 -6.49 -4.90
N GLY A 143 -7.41 -6.88 -4.01
CA GLY A 143 -6.00 -6.48 -4.05
C GLY A 143 -5.18 -6.92 -2.86
N ILE A 144 -3.87 -6.80 -3.02
CA ILE A 144 -2.86 -7.03 -1.98
C ILE A 144 -2.17 -5.70 -1.69
N PHE A 145 -2.07 -5.35 -0.42
CA PHE A 145 -1.37 -4.17 0.07
C PHE A 145 -0.12 -4.60 0.82
N LEU A 146 1.03 -4.33 0.23
CA LEU A 146 2.33 -4.64 0.82
C LEU A 146 2.61 -3.67 1.96
N ASP A 147 2.77 -4.20 3.16
CA ASP A 147 3.18 -3.46 4.34
C ASP A 147 4.63 -3.80 4.71
N TYR A 148 5.28 -2.97 5.51
CA TYR A 148 6.67 -3.12 5.94
C TYR A 148 7.68 -3.22 4.77
N VAL A 149 7.42 -2.54 3.65
CA VAL A 149 8.37 -2.48 2.52
C VAL A 149 9.41 -1.39 2.78
N HIS A 150 10.28 -1.64 3.76
CA HIS A 150 11.36 -0.73 4.13
C HIS A 150 12.51 -1.49 4.81
N TRP A 151 13.70 -0.90 4.79
CA TRP A 151 14.81 -1.38 5.61
C TRP A 151 14.50 -1.19 7.08
N HIS A 152 15.05 -2.05 7.93
CA HIS A 152 14.69 -2.08 9.33
C HIS A 152 14.88 -0.71 10.01
N ALA A 153 13.81 -0.18 10.58
CA ALA A 153 13.76 1.04 11.39
C ALA A 153 12.43 1.06 12.16
N GLN A 154 12.35 1.86 13.20
CA GLN A 154 11.13 2.08 13.99
C GLN A 154 10.68 3.53 13.76
N PHE A 155 9.74 3.73 12.87
CA PHE A 155 9.24 5.06 12.51
C PHE A 155 7.82 5.35 13.01
N GLU A 156 7.08 4.35 13.48
CA GLU A 156 5.75 4.50 14.07
C GLU A 156 5.87 4.83 15.57
N THR A 157 6.60 5.88 15.87
CA THR A 157 6.87 6.40 17.21
C THR A 157 7.11 7.90 17.11
N THR A 158 7.00 8.61 18.24
CA THR A 158 7.29 10.07 18.31
C THR A 158 8.77 10.38 18.09
N GLU A 159 9.65 9.49 18.50
CA GLU A 159 11.10 9.59 18.30
C GLU A 159 11.59 8.37 17.52
N PRO A 160 11.75 8.48 16.20
CA PRO A 160 12.14 7.37 15.35
C PRO A 160 13.53 6.81 15.70
N ILE A 161 13.66 5.48 15.67
CA ILE A 161 14.93 4.77 15.80
C ILE A 161 15.38 4.34 14.41
N LEU A 162 16.46 4.96 13.93
CA LEU A 162 16.89 4.92 12.52
C LEU A 162 18.30 4.34 12.37
N PRO A 163 18.51 3.03 12.64
CA PRO A 163 19.82 2.43 12.43
C PRO A 163 20.16 2.42 10.94
N GLU A 164 21.43 2.48 10.62
CA GLU A 164 21.91 2.21 9.27
C GLU A 164 21.92 0.68 9.06
N THR A 165 21.06 0.19 8.17
CA THR A 165 20.93 -1.25 7.86
C THR A 165 20.79 -1.50 6.36
N CYS A 166 21.10 -2.69 5.86
CA CYS A 166 21.71 -3.83 6.51
C CYS A 166 23.14 -4.02 6.00
N PHE A 167 24.11 -4.10 6.88
CA PHE A 167 25.54 -4.30 6.54
C PHE A 167 26.01 -5.75 6.73
N CYS A 168 25.12 -6.74 6.82
CA CYS A 168 25.53 -8.13 6.84
C CYS A 168 26.37 -8.49 5.61
N ASN A 169 27.19 -9.54 5.70
CA ASN A 169 28.07 -9.95 4.59
C ASN A 169 27.32 -10.23 3.29
N ARG A 170 26.07 -10.68 3.36
CA ARG A 170 25.22 -10.90 2.17
C ARG A 170 24.91 -9.56 1.48
N CYS A 171 24.49 -8.53 2.23
CA CYS A 171 24.18 -7.21 1.66
C CYS A 171 25.41 -6.53 1.10
N THR A 172 26.53 -6.50 1.83
CA THR A 172 27.77 -5.87 1.36
C THR A 172 28.37 -6.60 0.17
N GLY A 173 28.28 -7.94 0.12
CA GLY A 173 28.68 -8.75 -1.02
C GLY A 173 27.82 -8.46 -2.26
N LYS A 174 26.49 -8.57 -2.16
CA LYS A 174 25.56 -8.26 -3.28
C LYS A 174 25.69 -6.82 -3.77
N PHE A 175 25.93 -5.87 -2.89
CA PHE A 175 26.20 -4.48 -3.28
C PHE A 175 27.49 -4.36 -4.09
N GLY A 176 28.59 -4.96 -3.60
CA GLY A 176 29.87 -4.94 -4.31
C GLY A 176 29.78 -5.57 -5.71
N GLU A 177 29.15 -6.75 -5.81
CA GLU A 177 28.93 -7.46 -7.07
C GLU A 177 28.04 -6.67 -8.04
N GLY A 178 26.86 -6.22 -7.57
CA GLY A 178 25.88 -5.53 -8.41
C GLY A 178 26.34 -4.15 -8.88
N THR A 179 27.21 -3.49 -8.14
CA THR A 179 27.76 -2.16 -8.48
C THR A 179 29.19 -2.21 -9.02
N GLN A 180 29.78 -3.40 -9.10
CA GLN A 180 31.19 -3.62 -9.50
C GLN A 180 32.19 -2.84 -8.62
N GLN A 181 31.85 -2.65 -7.33
CA GLN A 181 32.68 -1.95 -6.36
C GLN A 181 33.42 -2.95 -5.46
N LYS A 182 34.75 -2.76 -5.33
CA LYS A 182 35.54 -3.54 -4.38
C LYS A 182 35.36 -2.93 -2.98
N ILE A 183 34.55 -3.57 -2.13
CA ILE A 183 34.32 -3.15 -0.75
C ILE A 183 35.54 -3.48 0.10
N GLN A 184 36.09 -2.47 0.76
CA GLN A 184 37.26 -2.60 1.64
C GLN A 184 36.80 -2.79 3.09
N GLY A 185 37.60 -3.45 3.90
CA GLY A 185 37.39 -3.77 5.31
C GLY A 185 37.25 -5.25 5.56
N GLU A 186 37.73 -5.71 6.73
CA GLU A 186 37.63 -7.10 7.16
C GLU A 186 36.39 -7.33 8.01
N SER A 187 36.11 -6.41 8.93
CA SER A 187 34.91 -6.40 9.77
C SER A 187 33.71 -5.77 9.07
N ILE A 188 32.50 -6.05 9.58
CA ILE A 188 31.27 -5.41 9.10
C ILE A 188 31.33 -3.88 9.29
N SER A 189 31.83 -3.43 10.45
CA SER A 189 31.93 -1.99 10.74
C SER A 189 32.90 -1.27 9.79
N GLU A 190 34.02 -1.88 9.44
CA GLU A 190 34.94 -1.30 8.45
C GLU A 190 34.33 -1.24 7.06
N LYS A 191 33.64 -2.30 6.61
CA LYS A 191 32.90 -2.32 5.33
C LYS A 191 31.81 -1.25 5.32
N ALA A 192 31.06 -1.10 6.40
CA ALA A 192 30.04 -0.07 6.55
C ALA A 192 30.63 1.34 6.46
N THR A 193 31.71 1.60 7.20
CA THR A 193 32.45 2.87 7.16
C THR A 193 32.94 3.18 5.75
N PHE A 194 33.53 2.19 5.07
CA PHE A 194 34.01 2.35 3.70
C PHE A 194 32.85 2.69 2.73
N ILE A 195 31.74 1.95 2.79
CA ILE A 195 30.56 2.17 1.93
C ILE A 195 29.99 3.57 2.17
N LEU A 196 29.73 3.94 3.42
CA LEU A 196 29.13 5.22 3.78
C LEU A 196 30.02 6.42 3.45
N SER A 197 31.37 6.25 3.51
CA SER A 197 32.31 7.33 3.20
C SER A 197 32.58 7.50 1.70
N HIS A 198 32.53 6.43 0.91
CA HIS A 198 32.98 6.46 -0.49
C HIS A 198 31.85 6.16 -1.50
N HIS A 199 30.79 5.47 -1.07
CA HIS A 199 29.72 4.97 -1.94
C HIS A 199 28.30 5.26 -1.42
N ASP A 200 28.13 6.19 -0.50
CA ASP A 200 26.83 6.43 0.18
C ASP A 200 25.67 6.59 -0.82
N LYS A 201 25.81 7.48 -1.78
CA LYS A 201 24.77 7.70 -2.81
C LYS A 201 24.41 6.43 -3.58
N THR A 202 25.41 5.64 -3.97
CA THR A 202 25.20 4.37 -4.70
C THR A 202 24.57 3.31 -3.79
N TRP A 203 24.98 3.28 -2.51
CA TRP A 203 24.40 2.40 -1.49
C TRP A 203 22.94 2.69 -1.26
N ARG A 204 22.54 3.98 -1.09
CA ARG A 204 21.13 4.37 -0.92
C ARG A 204 20.30 3.98 -2.13
N LYS A 205 20.77 4.25 -3.33
CA LYS A 205 20.10 3.84 -4.56
C LYS A 205 19.93 2.32 -4.65
N TRP A 206 20.99 1.56 -4.41
CA TRP A 206 20.92 0.10 -4.42
C TRP A 206 19.90 -0.44 -3.40
N ARG A 207 19.85 0.14 -2.19
CA ARG A 207 18.87 -0.26 -1.18
C ARG A 207 17.43 0.02 -1.63
N SER A 208 17.17 1.14 -2.24
CA SER A 208 15.86 1.46 -2.80
C SER A 208 15.48 0.50 -3.92
N GLU A 209 16.39 0.15 -4.80
CA GLU A 209 16.17 -0.82 -5.88
C GLU A 209 15.88 -2.24 -5.36
N ILE A 210 16.47 -2.65 -4.25
CA ILE A 210 16.12 -3.93 -3.58
C ILE A 210 14.65 -3.94 -3.13
N LEU A 211 14.16 -2.85 -2.53
CA LEU A 211 12.75 -2.74 -2.13
C LEU A 211 11.81 -2.71 -3.34
N ASN A 212 12.17 -1.96 -4.38
CA ASN A 212 11.44 -1.92 -5.63
C ASN A 212 11.33 -3.32 -6.27
N GLY A 213 12.40 -4.12 -6.19
CA GLY A 213 12.40 -5.51 -6.64
C GLY A 213 11.44 -6.40 -5.83
N TRP A 214 11.27 -6.18 -4.54
CA TRP A 214 10.25 -6.86 -3.74
C TRP A 214 8.83 -6.53 -4.21
N ILE A 215 8.55 -5.25 -4.47
CA ILE A 215 7.23 -4.81 -4.97
C ILE A 215 6.93 -5.43 -6.33
N GLU A 216 7.90 -5.45 -7.24
CA GLU A 216 7.78 -6.01 -8.59
C GLU A 216 7.52 -7.53 -8.55
N ASP A 217 8.25 -8.27 -7.71
CA ASP A 217 8.10 -9.72 -7.62
C ASP A 217 6.74 -10.11 -7.00
N MET A 218 6.32 -9.45 -5.91
CA MET A 218 5.00 -9.69 -5.31
C MET A 218 3.88 -9.29 -6.27
N GLY A 219 4.03 -8.16 -6.97
CA GLY A 219 3.11 -7.70 -8.01
C GLY A 219 3.00 -8.69 -9.16
N SER A 220 4.10 -9.27 -9.60
CA SER A 220 4.13 -10.28 -10.66
C SER A 220 3.38 -11.55 -10.26
N ILE A 221 3.52 -11.99 -9.01
CA ILE A 221 2.76 -13.13 -8.47
C ILE A 221 1.26 -12.80 -8.46
N LEU A 222 0.88 -11.64 -7.92
CA LEU A 222 -0.51 -11.19 -7.86
C LEU A 222 -1.14 -11.15 -9.25
N LYS A 223 -0.53 -10.42 -10.17
CA LYS A 223 -1.09 -10.21 -11.51
C LYS A 223 -1.14 -11.48 -12.37
N LYS A 224 -0.27 -12.45 -12.12
CA LYS A 224 -0.32 -13.75 -12.78
C LYS A 224 -1.53 -14.58 -12.36
N GLN A 225 -1.93 -14.54 -11.08
CA GLN A 225 -3.04 -15.32 -10.55
C GLN A 225 -4.38 -14.54 -10.62
N GLN A 226 -4.34 -13.24 -10.33
CA GLN A 226 -5.52 -12.37 -10.27
C GLN A 226 -5.21 -11.04 -10.99
N PRO A 227 -5.30 -10.98 -12.34
CA PRO A 227 -4.87 -9.83 -13.14
C PRO A 227 -5.55 -8.51 -12.78
N GLU A 228 -6.83 -8.56 -12.37
CA GLU A 228 -7.63 -7.37 -12.03
C GLU A 228 -7.39 -6.87 -10.61
N ALA A 229 -6.84 -7.71 -9.71
CA ALA A 229 -6.56 -7.33 -8.34
C ALA A 229 -5.48 -6.23 -8.28
N LYS A 230 -5.68 -5.25 -7.42
CA LYS A 230 -4.74 -4.12 -7.27
C LYS A 230 -3.55 -4.47 -6.38
N LEU A 231 -2.38 -4.00 -6.77
CA LEU A 231 -1.20 -3.97 -5.91
C LEU A 231 -1.12 -2.61 -5.24
N GLY A 232 -1.25 -2.57 -3.91
CA GLY A 232 -1.04 -1.38 -3.10
C GLY A 232 0.24 -1.46 -2.27
N VAL A 233 0.74 -0.32 -1.80
CA VAL A 233 1.86 -0.25 -0.86
C VAL A 233 1.53 0.73 0.27
N PHE A 234 1.62 0.25 1.51
CA PHE A 234 1.60 1.08 2.71
C PHE A 234 3.02 1.57 3.00
N TYR A 235 3.19 2.85 3.33
CA TYR A 235 4.53 3.38 3.59
C TYR A 235 4.53 4.58 4.53
N CYS A 236 5.70 4.87 5.09
CA CYS A 236 5.95 6.00 5.97
C CYS A 236 5.76 7.33 5.25
N SER A 237 4.95 8.21 5.82
CA SER A 237 4.54 9.49 5.24
C SER A 237 5.44 10.66 5.64
N TRP A 238 6.75 10.49 5.56
CA TRP A 238 7.70 11.58 5.76
C TRP A 238 7.94 12.35 4.47
N PHE A 239 8.11 13.66 4.56
CA PHE A 239 8.65 14.45 3.46
C PHE A 239 10.15 14.13 3.25
N PRO A 240 10.69 14.43 2.05
CA PRO A 240 12.10 14.13 1.75
C PRO A 240 13.11 14.71 2.73
N GLU A 241 12.80 15.85 3.36
CA GLU A 241 13.66 16.55 4.32
C GLU A 241 13.50 16.08 5.76
N ASP A 242 12.44 15.34 6.08
CA ASP A 242 12.19 14.89 7.45
C ASP A 242 13.31 13.96 7.94
N TYR A 243 13.74 14.17 9.18
CA TYR A 243 14.77 13.36 9.86
C TYR A 243 16.05 13.15 9.03
N ASP A 244 16.56 14.24 8.44
CA ASP A 244 17.76 14.21 7.60
C ASP A 244 17.61 13.22 6.41
N SER A 245 16.48 13.35 5.69
CA SER A 245 16.13 12.51 4.53
C SER A 245 15.96 11.03 4.84
N ALA A 246 15.53 10.67 6.06
CA ALA A 246 15.46 9.30 6.53
C ALA A 246 14.50 8.42 5.71
N LEU A 247 13.47 8.99 5.07
CA LEU A 247 12.58 8.25 4.18
C LEU A 247 13.37 7.46 3.12
N TYR A 248 14.28 8.14 2.43
CA TYR A 248 15.14 7.50 1.42
C TYR A 248 16.41 6.91 2.05
N ARG A 249 17.05 7.66 2.94
CA ARG A 249 18.36 7.34 3.50
C ARG A 249 18.34 6.11 4.40
N ASN A 250 17.42 6.05 5.36
CA ASN A 250 17.33 4.93 6.32
C ASN A 250 16.30 3.89 5.90
N LEU A 251 15.11 4.31 5.50
CA LEU A 251 14.05 3.39 5.11
C LEU A 251 14.21 2.83 3.70
N GLY A 252 14.94 3.52 2.81
CA GLY A 252 15.12 3.13 1.40
C GLY A 252 13.87 3.36 0.54
N ILE A 253 12.90 4.12 1.03
CA ILE A 253 11.62 4.38 0.37
C ILE A 253 11.79 5.51 -0.65
N ASP A 254 11.43 5.21 -1.90
CA ASP A 254 11.30 6.17 -3.00
C ASP A 254 9.85 6.15 -3.51
N PRO A 255 9.00 7.13 -3.19
CA PRO A 255 7.62 7.15 -3.63
C PRO A 255 7.45 7.10 -5.15
N VAL A 256 8.37 7.68 -5.92
CA VAL A 256 8.34 7.64 -7.39
C VAL A 256 8.62 6.23 -7.88
N GLY A 257 9.67 5.59 -7.36
CA GLY A 257 10.01 4.21 -7.70
C GLY A 257 8.91 3.21 -7.35
N ILE A 258 8.22 3.41 -6.23
CA ILE A 258 7.06 2.61 -5.83
C ILE A 258 5.88 2.84 -6.79
N ALA A 259 5.58 4.09 -7.14
CA ALA A 259 4.47 4.46 -8.03
C ALA A 259 4.62 3.85 -9.44
N GLU A 260 5.84 3.57 -9.89
CA GLU A 260 6.09 2.89 -11.16
C GLU A 260 5.63 1.42 -11.16
N ARG A 261 5.57 0.81 -9.99
CA ARG A 261 5.36 -0.63 -9.79
C ARG A 261 4.02 -0.99 -9.17
N ALA A 262 3.47 -0.11 -8.33
CA ALA A 262 2.20 -0.30 -7.65
C ALA A 262 1.03 0.37 -8.37
N ASP A 263 -0.19 -0.14 -8.16
CA ASP A 263 -1.43 0.48 -8.62
C ASP A 263 -1.91 1.56 -7.65
N VAL A 264 -1.55 1.42 -6.36
CA VAL A 264 -2.01 2.30 -5.28
C VAL A 264 -0.86 2.61 -4.32
N LEU A 265 -0.69 3.88 -3.97
CA LEU A 265 0.11 4.31 -2.83
C LEU A 265 -0.80 4.70 -1.68
N SER A 266 -0.51 4.14 -0.50
CA SER A 266 -1.25 4.43 0.72
C SER A 266 -0.31 4.94 1.81
N PRO A 267 -0.09 6.27 1.88
CA PRO A 267 0.71 6.87 2.94
C PRO A 267 -0.01 6.74 4.29
N MET A 268 0.73 6.31 5.33
CA MET A 268 0.24 6.24 6.71
C MET A 268 0.28 7.62 7.36
N LEU A 269 -0.82 8.40 7.18
CA LEU A 269 -0.93 9.79 7.63
C LEU A 269 -1.44 9.87 9.08
N PHE A 270 -0.67 9.29 10.00
CA PHE A 270 -0.96 9.31 11.43
C PHE A 270 -0.50 10.62 12.05
N HIS A 271 -1.30 11.67 11.85
CA HIS A 271 -0.96 13.06 12.16
C HIS A 271 -0.55 13.27 13.62
N HIS A 272 -1.34 12.73 14.55
CA HIS A 272 -1.05 12.88 15.99
C HIS A 272 0.24 12.15 16.40
N MET A 273 0.47 10.95 15.86
CA MET A 273 1.71 10.19 16.08
C MET A 273 2.95 10.94 15.57
N LYS A 274 2.80 11.71 14.49
CA LYS A 274 3.89 12.48 13.87
C LYS A 274 4.02 13.91 14.41
N GLY A 275 3.18 14.31 15.39
CA GLY A 275 3.14 15.69 15.91
C GLY A 275 2.80 16.72 14.82
N ARG A 276 1.98 16.34 13.84
CA ARG A 276 1.56 17.19 12.72
C ARG A 276 0.11 17.67 12.92
N PRO A 277 -0.24 18.86 12.41
CA PRO A 277 -1.62 19.33 12.42
C PRO A 277 -2.48 18.49 11.45
N THR A 278 -3.80 18.49 11.63
CA THR A 278 -4.74 17.75 10.77
C THR A 278 -4.65 18.14 9.29
N ALA A 279 -4.37 19.42 8.98
CA ALA A 279 -4.19 19.93 7.62
C ALA A 279 -3.01 19.26 6.88
N TRP A 280 -1.99 18.79 7.61
CA TRP A 280 -0.85 18.06 7.02
C TRP A 280 -1.29 16.84 6.20
N VAL A 281 -2.41 16.22 6.52
CA VAL A 281 -2.94 15.08 5.75
C VAL A 281 -3.23 15.47 4.30
N GLY A 282 -3.89 16.61 4.10
CA GLY A 282 -4.15 17.16 2.76
C GLY A 282 -2.87 17.65 2.07
N GLU A 283 -2.01 18.35 2.80
CA GLU A 283 -0.73 18.87 2.30
C GLU A 283 0.18 17.73 1.79
N TYR A 284 0.32 16.65 2.56
CA TYR A 284 1.12 15.50 2.16
C TYR A 284 0.52 14.79 0.94
N THR A 285 -0.79 14.63 0.91
CA THR A 285 -1.50 13.97 -0.20
C THR A 285 -1.34 14.76 -1.51
N ASP A 286 -1.46 16.09 -1.44
CA ASP A 286 -1.24 16.98 -2.58
C ASP A 286 0.23 16.95 -3.07
N TRP A 287 1.19 17.02 -2.13
CA TRP A 287 2.61 16.87 -2.44
C TRP A 287 2.91 15.53 -3.13
N LEU A 288 2.36 14.42 -2.59
CA LEU A 288 2.55 13.10 -3.17
C LEU A 288 1.99 13.04 -4.58
N GLY A 289 0.77 13.55 -4.79
CA GLY A 289 0.15 13.62 -6.10
C GLY A 289 1.00 14.35 -7.13
N LYS A 290 1.54 15.51 -6.75
CA LYS A 290 2.46 16.29 -7.59
C LYS A 290 3.75 15.52 -7.88
N THR A 291 4.27 14.80 -6.88
CA THR A 291 5.54 14.07 -6.99
C THR A 291 5.45 12.87 -7.94
N ILE A 292 4.35 12.10 -7.89
CA ILE A 292 4.24 10.84 -8.64
C ILE A 292 3.50 10.97 -9.97
N HIS A 293 2.70 12.03 -10.18
CA HIS A 293 1.87 12.19 -11.38
C HIS A 293 2.52 13.02 -12.48
N ILE A 294 3.64 13.63 -12.22
CA ILE A 294 4.34 14.43 -13.19
C ILE A 294 4.82 13.50 -14.31
N GLU A 295 4.04 13.43 -15.42
CA GLU A 295 4.41 12.90 -16.74
C GLU A 295 4.26 11.39 -17.01
N LYS A 296 3.40 10.64 -16.31
CA LYS A 296 3.29 9.19 -16.58
C LYS A 296 1.99 8.76 -17.27
N PRO A 297 2.07 7.83 -18.26
CA PRO A 297 0.88 7.25 -18.90
C PRO A 297 0.01 6.44 -17.93
N LYS A 298 0.64 5.78 -16.92
CA LYS A 298 -0.06 5.04 -15.86
C LYS A 298 -0.29 5.95 -14.65
N LYS A 299 -1.54 6.23 -14.36
CA LYS A 299 -1.95 6.97 -13.16
C LYS A 299 -1.98 6.04 -11.95
N THR A 300 -1.04 6.22 -11.02
CA THR A 300 -1.07 5.54 -9.72
C THR A 300 -2.09 6.24 -8.82
N LEU A 301 -2.93 5.45 -8.15
CA LEU A 301 -3.96 5.93 -7.23
C LEU A 301 -3.36 6.27 -5.88
N ILE A 302 -3.96 7.23 -5.17
CA ILE A 302 -3.55 7.59 -3.81
C ILE A 302 -4.73 7.35 -2.88
N TRP A 303 -4.54 6.46 -1.90
CA TRP A 303 -5.52 6.14 -0.86
C TRP A 303 -4.88 6.34 0.52
N PRO A 304 -4.97 7.53 1.11
CA PRO A 304 -4.41 7.82 2.42
C PRO A 304 -4.99 6.92 3.52
N ILE A 305 -4.14 6.59 4.52
CA ILE A 305 -4.57 5.97 5.77
C ILE A 305 -4.52 7.04 6.85
N VAL A 306 -5.68 7.42 7.41
CA VAL A 306 -5.75 8.43 8.47
C VAL A 306 -5.87 7.81 9.85
N GLN A 307 -5.40 8.55 10.85
CA GLN A 307 -5.38 8.09 12.23
C GLN A 307 -6.74 8.22 12.89
N ALA A 308 -7.31 7.09 13.35
CA ALA A 308 -8.47 7.04 14.22
C ALA A 308 -8.10 6.62 15.66
N HIS A 309 -6.95 5.95 15.85
CA HIS A 309 -6.52 5.43 17.15
C HIS A 309 -5.90 6.50 18.06
N ASN A 310 -5.98 6.24 19.37
CA ASN A 310 -5.49 7.12 20.44
C ASN A 310 -4.06 6.78 20.90
N ASN A 311 -3.14 6.53 19.99
CA ASN A 311 -1.75 6.26 20.33
C ASN A 311 -0.81 7.05 19.39
N PRO A 312 0.04 7.97 19.93
CA PRO A 312 0.27 8.30 21.34
C PRO A 312 -0.69 9.40 21.84
N GLY A 313 -1.71 9.26 22.45
CA GLY A 313 -2.62 10.28 22.95
C GLY A 313 -3.94 10.32 22.21
N ILE A 314 -4.86 11.11 22.74
CA ILE A 314 -6.25 11.13 22.28
C ILE A 314 -6.37 11.88 20.96
N VAL A 315 -6.93 11.22 19.95
CA VAL A 315 -7.47 11.84 18.74
C VAL A 315 -8.94 12.08 18.94
N SER A 316 -9.36 13.32 19.06
CA SER A 316 -10.76 13.66 19.27
C SER A 316 -11.63 13.35 18.04
N PRO A 317 -12.96 13.19 18.19
CA PRO A 317 -13.86 13.05 17.03
C PRO A 317 -13.77 14.20 16.02
N ASP A 318 -13.50 15.42 16.48
CA ASP A 318 -13.33 16.59 15.61
C ASP A 318 -12.00 16.53 14.83
N GLU A 319 -10.89 16.15 15.46
CA GLU A 319 -9.62 15.89 14.76
C GLU A 319 -9.79 14.75 13.75
N PHE A 320 -10.44 13.65 14.14
CA PHE A 320 -10.73 12.55 13.24
C PHE A 320 -11.57 13.00 12.04
N ARG A 321 -12.59 13.82 12.25
CA ARG A 321 -13.38 14.44 11.18
C ARG A 321 -12.50 15.22 10.21
N GLN A 322 -11.62 16.07 10.73
CA GLN A 322 -10.75 16.89 9.91
C GLN A 322 -9.80 16.06 9.06
N VAL A 323 -9.14 15.04 9.62
CA VAL A 323 -8.24 14.19 8.84
C VAL A 323 -8.97 13.34 7.80
N MET A 324 -10.23 12.94 8.07
CA MET A 324 -11.07 12.28 7.07
C MET A 324 -11.38 13.21 5.90
N ILE A 325 -11.74 14.46 6.16
CA ILE A 325 -12.00 15.48 5.13
C ILE A 325 -10.72 15.76 4.34
N GLU A 326 -9.60 16.04 5.02
CA GLU A 326 -8.32 16.33 4.37
C GLU A 326 -7.83 15.16 3.50
N GLY A 327 -7.94 13.93 4.00
CA GLY A 327 -7.55 12.72 3.27
C GLY A 327 -8.47 12.38 2.07
N SER A 328 -9.68 12.91 2.05
CA SER A 328 -10.64 12.70 0.95
C SER A 328 -10.50 13.70 -0.20
N LYS A 329 -9.75 14.80 -0.01
CA LYS A 329 -9.53 15.81 -1.05
C LYS A 329 -8.73 15.24 -2.23
N SER A 330 -8.96 15.81 -3.42
CA SER A 330 -8.10 15.55 -4.58
C SER A 330 -6.63 15.84 -4.20
N PRO A 331 -5.66 15.01 -4.65
CA PRO A 331 -5.76 13.94 -5.64
C PRO A 331 -6.14 12.55 -5.12
N SER A 332 -6.65 12.41 -3.89
CA SER A 332 -7.11 11.13 -3.38
C SER A 332 -8.25 10.55 -4.23
N SER A 333 -8.22 9.24 -4.45
CA SER A 333 -9.28 8.46 -5.08
C SER A 333 -9.85 7.39 -4.14
N GLY A 334 -9.55 7.50 -2.88
CA GLY A 334 -10.02 6.65 -1.79
C GLY A 334 -9.42 7.10 -0.47
N ILE A 335 -9.99 6.65 0.62
CA ILE A 335 -9.49 6.87 1.98
C ILE A 335 -9.78 5.64 2.84
N MET A 336 -8.88 5.34 3.75
CA MET A 336 -9.12 4.39 4.83
C MET A 336 -8.66 4.98 6.16
N MET A 337 -9.22 4.49 7.26
CA MET A 337 -8.72 4.85 8.58
C MET A 337 -8.15 3.62 9.31
N PHE A 338 -7.24 3.87 10.20
CA PHE A 338 -6.69 2.91 11.14
C PHE A 338 -7.05 3.36 12.57
N SER A 339 -7.83 2.58 13.31
CA SER A 339 -8.26 1.22 13.09
C SER A 339 -9.75 1.02 13.41
N ASP A 340 -10.27 -0.14 12.96
CA ASP A 340 -11.59 -0.65 13.28
C ASP A 340 -11.90 -0.68 14.80
N HIS A 341 -10.91 -1.04 15.62
CA HIS A 341 -11.05 -1.06 17.08
C HIS A 341 -11.42 0.31 17.65
N SER A 342 -10.84 1.38 17.12
CA SER A 342 -11.12 2.75 17.57
C SER A 342 -12.56 3.17 17.24
N LEU A 343 -13.13 2.69 16.13
CA LEU A 343 -14.51 2.95 15.77
C LEU A 343 -15.49 2.23 16.70
N VAL A 344 -15.20 0.99 17.08
CA VAL A 344 -16.05 0.20 17.98
C VAL A 344 -16.01 0.75 19.41
N SER A 345 -14.83 1.18 19.87
CA SER A 345 -14.67 1.72 21.23
C SER A 345 -15.15 3.16 21.38
N GLU A 346 -15.26 3.91 20.29
CA GLU A 346 -15.63 5.33 20.30
C GLU A 346 -16.77 5.61 19.30
N PRO A 347 -18.04 5.44 19.70
CA PRO A 347 -19.20 5.59 18.82
C PRO A 347 -19.28 6.93 18.09
N GLU A 348 -18.76 8.01 18.67
CA GLU A 348 -18.72 9.33 18.03
C GLU A 348 -17.83 9.33 16.78
N LYS A 349 -16.71 8.62 16.80
CA LYS A 349 -15.86 8.45 15.60
C LYS A 349 -16.56 7.61 14.54
N MET A 350 -17.34 6.59 14.95
CA MET A 350 -18.16 5.80 14.03
C MET A 350 -19.17 6.68 13.29
N GLU A 351 -19.89 7.55 14.00
CA GLU A 351 -20.86 8.45 13.37
C GLU A 351 -20.18 9.50 12.47
N VAL A 352 -19.00 10.00 12.83
CA VAL A 352 -18.18 10.86 11.97
C VAL A 352 -17.85 10.14 10.66
N MET A 353 -17.36 8.91 10.72
CA MET A 353 -17.02 8.11 9.52
C MET A 353 -18.26 7.92 8.63
N LYS A 354 -19.36 7.44 9.18
CA LYS A 354 -20.62 7.22 8.44
C LYS A 354 -21.07 8.47 7.69
N LYS A 355 -21.06 9.61 8.39
CA LYS A 355 -21.46 10.90 7.81
C LYS A 355 -20.57 11.26 6.63
N ILE A 356 -19.24 11.23 6.79
CA ILE A 356 -18.30 11.59 5.71
C ILE A 356 -18.43 10.63 4.53
N TYR A 357 -18.56 9.33 4.76
CA TYR A 357 -18.70 8.36 3.68
C TYR A 357 -20.01 8.54 2.89
N SER A 358 -21.09 8.97 3.53
CA SER A 358 -22.33 9.31 2.84
C SER A 358 -22.22 10.62 2.04
N GLU A 359 -21.52 11.63 2.56
CA GLU A 359 -21.30 12.91 1.87
C GLU A 359 -20.45 12.75 0.59
N ILE A 360 -19.40 11.93 0.63
CA ILE A 360 -18.57 11.63 -0.54
C ILE A 360 -19.39 10.98 -1.68
N GLU A 361 -20.41 10.21 -1.35
CA GLU A 361 -21.28 9.56 -2.34
C GLU A 361 -22.19 10.56 -3.06
N ILE A 362 -22.78 11.50 -2.31
CA ILE A 362 -23.69 12.54 -2.83
C ILE A 362 -22.96 13.48 -3.80
N GLU A 363 -21.76 13.92 -3.48
CA GLU A 363 -20.99 14.83 -4.34
C GLU A 363 -20.64 14.23 -5.72
N LYS A 364 -20.60 12.91 -5.84
CA LYS A 364 -20.26 12.21 -7.09
C LYS A 364 -21.46 11.91 -7.96
N GLU A 365 -22.66 11.78 -7.39
CA GLU A 365 -23.90 11.62 -8.13
C GLU A 365 -24.41 12.97 -8.68
N GLY A 366 -23.92 14.09 -8.16
CA GLY A 366 -24.28 15.45 -8.56
C GLY A 366 -23.47 16.06 -9.71
N HIS A 367 -22.54 15.33 -10.29
CA HIS A 367 -21.68 15.73 -11.41
C HIS A 367 -21.76 14.71 -12.55
#